data_d1cd2a7d7f3973876460702416a3392b
#
_entry.id   d1cd2a7d7f3973876460702416a3392b
#
_cell.length_a   1.000
_cell.length_b   1.000
_cell.length_c   1.000
_cell.angle_alpha   90.00
_cell.angle_beta   90.00
_cell.angle_gamma   90.00
#
_symmetry.space_group_name_H-M   'P 1'
#
loop_
_entity.id
_entity.type
_entity.pdbx_description
1 polymer ?
#
loop_
_entity_poly.entity_id
_entity_poly.type
_entity_poly.pdbx_seq_one_letter_code
_entity_poly.pdbx_strand_id
1 'polypeptide(L)'
;MAVNRQELTARISARYSNLTERDIDLAVGLILGAVGYVLAGGGRTEIRGFGSFSLARRGAREARNPKTGEQISVPEKNVPHFKPGKELRERISGNGNAGT
;
A
#
# COMPACT_ATOMS: atom_id res chain seq x y z
N MET A 1 8.30 -8.40 -11.29
CA MET A 1 6.94 -8.94 -11.41
C MET A 1 5.97 -8.03 -10.70
N ALA A 2 4.87 -7.73 -11.34
CA ALA A 2 3.83 -6.90 -10.73
C ALA A 2 2.52 -7.68 -10.68
N VAL A 3 1.80 -7.55 -9.58
CA VAL A 3 0.54 -8.25 -9.36
C VAL A 3 -0.54 -7.20 -9.19
N ASN A 4 -1.55 -7.22 -10.06
CA ASN A 4 -2.68 -6.32 -9.93
C ASN A 4 -3.77 -6.98 -9.05
N ARG A 5 -4.85 -6.24 -8.81
CA ARG A 5 -5.93 -6.74 -7.94
C ARG A 5 -6.57 -8.02 -8.49
N GLN A 6 -6.77 -8.08 -9.79
CA GLN A 6 -7.40 -9.24 -10.42
C GLN A 6 -6.52 -10.48 -10.24
N GLU A 7 -5.24 -10.33 -10.43
CA GLU A 7 -4.31 -11.43 -10.24
C GLU A 7 -4.20 -11.85 -8.78
N LEU A 8 -4.26 -10.89 -7.86
CA LEU A 8 -4.27 -11.18 -6.43
C LEU A 8 -5.49 -12.02 -6.08
N THR A 9 -6.66 -11.63 -6.58
CA THR A 9 -7.90 -12.38 -6.36
C THR A 9 -7.77 -13.81 -6.89
N ALA A 10 -7.20 -13.97 -8.06
CA ALA A 10 -7.01 -15.30 -8.65
C ALA A 10 -6.08 -16.17 -7.82
N ARG A 11 -5.01 -15.60 -7.30
CA ARG A 11 -4.07 -16.35 -6.46
C ARG A 11 -4.69 -16.80 -5.15
N ILE A 12 -5.50 -15.94 -4.55
CA ILE A 12 -6.21 -16.31 -3.33
C ILE A 12 -7.25 -17.39 -3.63
N SER A 13 -7.97 -17.25 -4.74
CA SER A 13 -8.98 -18.21 -5.14
C SER A 13 -8.39 -19.61 -5.33
N ALA A 14 -7.17 -19.70 -5.81
CA ALA A 14 -6.50 -20.97 -6.00
C ALA A 14 -6.25 -21.71 -4.68
N ARG A 15 -6.22 -20.98 -3.57
CA ARG A 15 -5.98 -21.58 -2.25
C ARG A 15 -7.26 -21.93 -1.50
N TYR A 16 -8.39 -21.36 -1.91
CA TYR A 16 -9.66 -21.51 -1.18
C TYR A 16 -10.72 -22.00 -2.15
N SER A 17 -10.68 -23.29 -2.47
CA SER A 17 -11.57 -23.87 -3.46
C SER A 17 -13.04 -23.87 -3.05
N ASN A 18 -13.32 -23.66 -1.77
CA ASN A 18 -14.71 -23.61 -1.28
C ASN A 18 -15.35 -22.22 -1.42
N LEU A 19 -14.59 -21.24 -1.93
CA LEU A 19 -15.12 -19.90 -2.15
C LEU A 19 -15.05 -19.58 -3.64
N THR A 20 -16.03 -18.81 -4.11
CA THR A 20 -16.02 -18.38 -5.50
C THR A 20 -15.03 -17.23 -5.67
N GLU A 21 -14.53 -17.07 -6.89
CA GLU A 21 -13.65 -15.95 -7.20
C GLU A 21 -14.36 -14.62 -6.94
N ARG A 22 -15.66 -14.57 -7.20
CA ARG A 22 -16.46 -13.39 -6.94
C ARG A 22 -16.47 -13.03 -5.45
N ASP A 23 -16.64 -14.02 -4.59
CA ASP A 23 -16.65 -13.79 -3.15
C ASP A 23 -15.29 -13.26 -2.67
N ILE A 24 -14.23 -13.82 -3.21
CA ILE A 24 -12.88 -13.38 -2.87
C ILE A 24 -12.62 -11.96 -3.35
N ASP A 25 -13.05 -11.63 -4.56
CA ASP A 25 -12.90 -10.28 -5.06
C ASP A 25 -13.65 -9.26 -4.21
N LEU A 26 -14.85 -9.62 -3.75
CA LEU A 26 -15.60 -8.78 -2.85
C LEU A 26 -14.83 -8.55 -1.54
N ALA A 27 -14.27 -9.63 -0.98
CA ALA A 27 -13.50 -9.53 0.26
C ALA A 27 -12.27 -8.65 0.09
N VAL A 28 -11.55 -8.82 -1.00
CA VAL A 28 -10.37 -8.00 -1.31
C VAL A 28 -10.77 -6.53 -1.41
N GLY A 29 -11.87 -6.26 -2.11
CA GLY A 29 -12.38 -4.90 -2.25
C GLY A 29 -12.76 -4.27 -0.93
N LEU A 30 -13.39 -5.05 -0.04
CA LEU A 30 -13.78 -4.55 1.27
C LEU A 30 -12.55 -4.22 2.12
N ILE A 31 -11.54 -5.06 2.08
CA ILE A 31 -10.31 -4.83 2.84
C ILE A 31 -9.60 -3.57 2.34
N LEU A 32 -9.40 -3.48 1.04
CA LEU A 32 -8.70 -2.33 0.45
C LEU A 32 -9.50 -1.05 0.65
N GLY A 33 -10.83 -1.14 0.51
CA GLY A 33 -11.69 0.00 0.72
C GLY A 33 -11.67 0.48 2.17
N ALA A 34 -11.62 -0.45 3.12
CA ALA A 34 -11.55 -0.10 4.54
C ALA A 34 -10.25 0.63 4.86
N VAL A 35 -9.13 0.16 4.32
CA VAL A 35 -7.83 0.83 4.51
C VAL A 35 -7.90 2.25 3.93
N GLY A 36 -8.42 2.37 2.71
CA GLY A 36 -8.55 3.68 2.07
C GLY A 36 -9.46 4.63 2.84
N TYR A 37 -10.56 4.12 3.36
CA TYR A 37 -11.50 4.92 4.12
C TYR A 37 -10.85 5.49 5.39
N VAL A 38 -10.12 4.65 6.11
CA VAL A 38 -9.43 5.09 7.33
C VAL A 38 -8.38 6.15 7.00
N LEU A 39 -7.60 5.94 5.94
CA LEU A 39 -6.59 6.91 5.53
C LEU A 39 -7.21 8.23 5.10
N ALA A 40 -8.31 8.18 4.37
CA ALA A 40 -8.98 9.40 3.92
C ALA A 40 -9.47 10.23 5.09
N GLY A 41 -9.80 9.59 6.21
CA GLY A 41 -10.18 10.28 7.43
C GLY A 41 -9.01 10.70 8.31
N GLY A 42 -7.79 10.53 7.85
CA GLY A 42 -6.61 10.91 8.61
C GLY A 42 -6.14 9.85 9.61
N GLY A 43 -6.73 8.67 9.58
CA GLY A 43 -6.37 7.62 10.51
C GLY A 43 -5.27 6.72 9.99
N ARG A 44 -5.05 5.65 10.71
CA ARG A 44 -4.01 4.70 10.35
C ARG A 44 -4.56 3.29 10.53
N THR A 45 -4.08 2.37 9.71
CA THR A 45 -4.46 0.97 9.79
C THR A 45 -3.23 0.13 10.08
N GLU A 46 -3.30 -0.67 11.11
CA GLU A 46 -2.18 -1.53 11.50
C GLU A 46 -2.60 -2.97 11.29
N ILE A 47 -1.85 -3.70 10.47
CA ILE A 47 -2.11 -5.11 10.20
C ILE A 47 -0.98 -5.91 10.81
N ARG A 48 -1.30 -6.61 11.89
CA ARG A 48 -0.32 -7.36 12.64
C ARG A 48 0.35 -8.40 11.75
N GLY A 49 1.68 -8.43 11.79
CA GLY A 49 2.47 -9.34 10.98
C GLY A 49 2.75 -8.84 9.58
N PHE A 50 2.12 -7.77 9.16
CA PHE A 50 2.28 -7.24 7.81
C PHE A 50 2.89 -5.84 7.82
N GLY A 51 2.23 -4.89 8.46
CA GLY A 51 2.71 -3.52 8.51
C GLY A 51 1.61 -2.53 8.83
N SER A 52 1.92 -1.27 8.68
CA SER A 52 0.95 -0.23 8.97
C SER A 52 0.87 0.77 7.83
N PHE A 53 -0.35 1.24 7.59
CA PHE A 53 -0.65 2.29 6.61
C PHE A 53 -1.02 3.56 7.37
N SER A 54 -0.41 4.67 7.00
CA SER A 54 -0.67 5.95 7.62
C SER A 54 -0.48 7.05 6.60
N LEU A 55 -0.72 8.28 7.02
CA LEU A 55 -0.45 9.42 6.16
C LEU A 55 0.86 10.06 6.60
N ALA A 56 1.69 10.39 5.62
CA ALA A 56 2.88 11.19 5.85
C ALA A 56 2.60 12.58 5.33
N ARG A 57 2.92 13.57 6.14
CA ARG A 57 2.71 14.96 5.77
C ARG A 57 3.93 15.47 5.02
N ARG A 58 3.68 16.00 3.83
CA ARG A 58 4.70 16.67 3.04
C ARG A 58 4.48 18.17 3.18
N GLY A 59 5.40 18.86 3.86
CA GLY A 59 5.29 20.29 4.03
C GLY A 59 5.41 21.04 2.72
N ALA A 60 4.91 22.26 2.71
CA ALA A 60 5.07 23.14 1.57
C ALA A 60 6.56 23.38 1.32
N ARG A 61 6.95 23.43 0.07
CA ARG A 61 8.36 23.61 -0.28
C ARG A 61 8.49 24.32 -1.61
N GLU A 62 9.69 24.85 -1.84
CA GLU A 62 10.05 25.39 -3.12
C GLU A 62 10.67 24.30 -3.96
N ALA A 63 10.29 24.24 -5.22
CA ALA A 63 10.87 23.31 -6.17
C ALA A 63 11.24 24.07 -7.44
N ARG A 64 12.06 23.47 -8.27
CA ARG A 64 12.51 24.10 -9.50
C ARG A 64 12.06 23.24 -10.68
N ASN A 65 11.46 23.88 -11.68
CA ASN A 65 11.06 23.20 -12.90
C ASN A 65 12.33 22.80 -13.66
N PRO A 66 12.57 21.50 -13.89
CA PRO A 66 13.80 21.06 -14.54
C PRO A 66 13.92 21.51 -15.99
N LYS A 67 12.83 21.89 -16.65
CA LYS A 67 12.86 22.34 -18.02
C LYS A 67 13.17 23.83 -18.14
N THR A 68 12.61 24.64 -17.27
CA THR A 68 12.72 26.09 -17.38
C THR A 68 13.61 26.69 -16.31
N GLY A 69 13.92 25.95 -15.27
CA GLY A 69 14.65 26.46 -14.13
C GLY A 69 13.84 27.38 -13.22
N GLU A 70 12.54 27.52 -13.53
CA GLU A 70 11.65 28.42 -12.79
C GLU A 70 11.35 27.84 -11.40
N GLN A 71 11.33 28.68 -10.40
CA GLN A 71 10.95 28.32 -9.05
C GLN A 71 9.44 28.18 -8.95
N ILE A 72 8.98 27.08 -8.38
CA ILE A 72 7.56 26.84 -8.17
C ILE A 72 7.33 26.47 -6.71
N SER A 73 6.17 26.88 -6.20
CA SER A 73 5.74 26.52 -4.86
C SER A 73 4.97 25.21 -4.88
N VAL A 74 5.41 24.26 -4.07
CA VAL A 74 4.69 22.99 -3.92
C VAL A 74 3.90 23.08 -2.62
N PRO A 75 2.56 22.97 -2.68
CA PRO A 75 1.76 23.08 -1.47
C PRO A 75 1.92 21.87 -0.57
N GLU A 76 1.59 22.06 0.68
CA GLU A 76 1.53 21.00 1.67
C GLU A 76 0.49 19.97 1.28
N LYS A 77 0.80 18.69 1.46
CA LYS A 77 -0.15 17.62 1.19
C LYS A 77 0.13 16.41 2.05
N ASN A 78 -0.89 15.56 2.19
CA ASN A 78 -0.75 14.28 2.85
C ASN A 78 -0.58 13.21 1.79
N VAL A 79 0.35 12.29 2.00
CA VAL A 79 0.56 11.17 1.10
C VAL A 79 0.48 9.87 1.87
N PRO A 80 0.01 8.79 1.24
CA PRO A 80 -0.01 7.49 1.90
C PRO A 80 1.42 7.03 2.19
N HIS A 81 1.58 6.41 3.34
CA HIS A 81 2.86 5.87 3.75
C HIS A 81 2.64 4.47 4.30
N PHE A 82 3.41 3.52 3.81
CA PHE A 82 3.37 2.15 4.31
C PHE A 82 4.68 1.82 5.00
N LYS A 83 4.58 1.35 6.23
CA LYS A 83 5.74 0.89 6.97
C LYS A 83 5.60 -0.62 7.19
N PRO A 84 6.49 -1.43 6.62
CA PRO A 84 6.39 -2.88 6.82
C PRO A 84 6.67 -3.26 8.26
N GLY A 85 5.98 -4.28 8.74
CA GLY A 85 6.24 -4.85 10.04
C GLY A 85 7.50 -5.70 10.01
N LYS A 86 7.87 -6.21 11.17
CA LYS A 86 9.11 -6.96 11.31
C LYS A 86 9.19 -8.16 10.38
N GLU A 87 8.13 -8.97 10.35
CA GLU A 87 8.13 -10.18 9.53
C GLU A 87 8.25 -9.87 8.04
N LEU A 88 7.47 -8.90 7.56
CA LEU A 88 7.53 -8.54 6.16
C LEU A 88 8.87 -7.92 5.80
N ARG A 89 9.40 -7.09 6.69
CA ARG A 89 10.68 -6.44 6.48
C ARG A 89 11.80 -7.46 6.33
N GLU A 90 11.77 -8.50 7.15
CA GLU A 90 12.77 -9.56 7.09
C GLU A 90 12.67 -10.36 5.80
N ARG A 91 11.46 -10.61 5.33
CA ARG A 91 11.26 -11.31 4.07
C ARG A 91 11.74 -10.50 2.87
N ILE A 92 11.54 -9.20 2.92
CA ILE A 92 11.92 -8.31 1.82
C ILE A 92 13.42 -8.11 1.77
N SER A 93 14.08 -8.04 2.91
CA SER A 93 15.51 -7.72 2.95
C SER A 93 16.41 -8.86 2.52
N GLY A 94 15.85 -9.96 2.07
CA GLY A 94 16.63 -10.99 1.46
C GLY A 94 17.25 -12.00 2.40
N ASN A 95 16.94 -11.89 3.63
CA ASN A 95 17.41 -12.88 4.56
C ASN A 95 16.61 -14.13 4.45
N GLY A 96 15.84 -13.88 3.92
CA GLY A 96 15.14 -15.04 3.74
C GLY A 96 15.36 -15.69 2.44
N ASN A 97 16.01 -14.95 2.62
CA ASN A 97 15.85 -15.29 1.86
C ASN A 97 15.46 -15.77 1.31
N ALA A 98 15.57 -15.75 1.35
CA ALA A 98 15.29 -15.84 0.89
C ALA A 98 14.53 -16.22 0.28
N GLY A 99 14.36 -16.18 0.20
CA GLY A 99 13.74 -16.49 -0.43
C GLY A 99 13.34 -16.69 -0.91
N THR A 100 13.66 -16.66 -0.93
CA THR A 100 13.27 -16.65 -1.45
C THR A 100 12.84 -17.06 -1.69
#